data_5f55b3f69fbe07b3ca74afaacdfa6f5b
#
_entry.id   5f55b3f69fbe07b3ca74afaacdfa6f5b
#
_cell.length_a   1.000
_cell.length_b   1.000
_cell.length_c   1.000
_cell.angle_alpha   90.00
_cell.angle_beta   90.00
_cell.angle_gamma   90.00
#
_symmetry.space_group_name_H-M   'P 1'
#
loop_
_entity.id
_entity.type
_entity.pdbx_description
1 polymer ?
#
loop_
_entity_poly.entity_id
_entity_poly.type
_entity_poly.pdbx_seq_one_letter_code
_entity_poly.pdbx_strand_id
1 'polypeptide(L)'
;MRMIDRRRGQYAVIGVLSLWLLACTGVPEGVDPVTGFDQNRYLGTWYEIARLDHSFEHGLSEVSATYDVNPDGSISVLNRGFDQEESEWREAEGVARFVQSPDIAHLKVSFFGPFYGSYVVFELGEDYDYAFVSGFNRSYLWFLARTPQVSEALRAQFLQRITELGFDPAELIWLDKASEAVANR
;
A
#
# COMPACT_ATOMS: atom_id res chain seq x y z
N MET A 1 45.13 64.47 -2.37
CA MET A 1 45.12 63.22 -1.59
C MET A 1 43.70 62.63 -1.67
N ARG A 2 43.46 61.66 -2.56
CA ARG A 2 42.13 61.05 -2.84
C ARG A 2 42.03 59.77 -2.05
N MET A 3 41.09 59.71 -1.09
CA MET A 3 40.72 58.47 -0.42
C MET A 3 39.76 57.65 -1.31
N ILE A 4 40.16 56.42 -1.62
CA ILE A 4 39.35 55.44 -2.38
C ILE A 4 38.58 54.62 -1.36
N ASP A 5 37.26 54.82 -1.34
CA ASP A 5 36.33 54.09 -0.52
C ASP A 5 36.02 52.74 -1.23
N ARG A 6 36.52 51.63 -0.66
CA ARG A 6 36.24 50.26 -1.14
C ARG A 6 35.04 49.70 -0.40
N ARG A 7 33.83 49.92 -0.93
CA ARG A 7 32.65 49.15 -0.50
C ARG A 7 32.75 47.73 -1.01
N ARG A 8 33.06 46.80 -0.14
CA ARG A 8 32.95 45.36 -0.38
C ARG A 8 31.47 44.98 -0.29
N GLY A 9 30.84 44.74 -1.45
CA GLY A 9 29.52 44.12 -1.52
C GLY A 9 29.61 42.64 -1.06
N GLN A 10 28.99 42.32 0.07
CA GLN A 10 28.74 40.95 0.50
C GLN A 10 27.52 40.44 -0.24
N TYR A 11 27.73 39.56 -1.25
CA TYR A 11 26.65 38.80 -1.84
C TYR A 11 26.34 37.63 -0.90
N ALA A 12 25.24 37.71 -0.19
CA ALA A 12 24.69 36.62 0.56
C ALA A 12 24.08 35.62 -0.45
N VAL A 13 24.77 34.49 -0.65
CA VAL A 13 24.23 33.35 -1.41
C VAL A 13 23.23 32.69 -0.50
N ILE A 14 21.93 32.95 -0.71
CA ILE A 14 20.84 32.21 -0.08
C ILE A 14 20.74 30.88 -0.83
N GLY A 15 21.36 29.85 -0.27
CA GLY A 15 21.18 28.48 -0.72
C GLY A 15 19.75 28.02 -0.41
N VAL A 16 18.91 27.94 -1.43
CA VAL A 16 17.59 27.29 -1.33
C VAL A 16 17.83 25.79 -1.20
N LEU A 17 17.81 25.30 0.03
CA LEU A 17 17.83 23.88 0.33
C LEU A 17 16.44 23.32 -0.02
N SER A 18 16.26 22.89 -1.27
CA SER A 18 15.05 22.16 -1.68
C SER A 18 15.02 20.82 -0.95
N LEU A 19 14.25 20.72 0.15
CA LEU A 19 13.90 19.46 0.76
C LEU A 19 13.03 18.71 -0.26
N TRP A 20 13.63 17.75 -0.97
CA TRP A 20 12.89 16.74 -1.70
C TRP A 20 12.20 15.85 -0.65
N LEU A 21 10.93 16.08 -0.41
CA LEU A 21 10.07 15.11 0.28
C LEU A 21 9.99 13.87 -0.60
N LEU A 22 10.85 12.90 -0.33
CA LEU A 22 10.80 11.58 -0.95
C LEU A 22 9.50 10.92 -0.48
N ALA A 23 8.42 11.14 -1.20
CA ALA A 23 7.25 10.28 -1.09
C ALA A 23 7.71 8.88 -1.53
N CYS A 24 7.52 7.86 -0.67
CA CYS A 24 7.82 6.46 -0.99
C CYS A 24 6.77 5.93 -1.99
N THR A 25 6.73 6.51 -3.19
CA THR A 25 5.77 6.20 -4.26
C THR A 25 6.41 5.40 -5.40
N GLY A 26 7.57 4.78 -5.16
CA GLY A 26 8.22 3.88 -6.09
C GLY A 26 7.46 2.56 -6.27
N VAL A 27 7.93 1.75 -7.22
CA VAL A 27 7.48 0.38 -7.47
C VAL A 27 8.69 -0.52 -7.30
N PRO A 28 8.60 -1.68 -6.63
CA PRO A 28 9.72 -2.62 -6.56
C PRO A 28 10.13 -3.12 -7.95
N GLU A 29 11.41 -3.37 -8.14
CA GLU A 29 11.92 -3.90 -9.41
C GLU A 29 11.22 -5.22 -9.80
N GLY A 30 10.74 -5.32 -11.04
CA GLY A 30 10.00 -6.47 -11.57
C GLY A 30 8.53 -6.54 -11.16
N VAL A 31 8.03 -5.61 -10.35
CA VAL A 31 6.61 -5.50 -10.00
C VAL A 31 5.97 -4.47 -10.93
N ASP A 32 5.14 -4.91 -11.86
CA ASP A 32 4.43 -4.03 -12.78
C ASP A 32 2.97 -3.85 -12.34
N PRO A 33 2.45 -2.62 -12.27
CA PRO A 33 1.05 -2.39 -11.94
C PRO A 33 0.13 -2.89 -13.08
N VAL A 34 -1.02 -3.42 -12.72
CA VAL A 34 -2.08 -3.80 -13.67
C VAL A 34 -2.50 -2.59 -14.49
N THR A 35 -2.67 -2.80 -15.80
CA THR A 35 -3.20 -1.80 -16.76
C THR A 35 -4.64 -2.15 -17.15
N GLY A 36 -5.41 -1.14 -17.62
CA GLY A 36 -6.84 -1.32 -17.87
C GLY A 36 -7.66 -1.40 -16.57
N PHE A 37 -7.14 -0.81 -15.51
CA PHE A 37 -7.77 -0.81 -14.19
C PHE A 37 -9.06 0.03 -14.20
N ASP A 38 -10.16 -0.56 -13.73
CA ASP A 38 -11.43 0.13 -13.50
C ASP A 38 -11.63 0.38 -12.00
N GLN A 39 -11.44 1.64 -11.60
CA GLN A 39 -11.62 2.07 -10.22
C GLN A 39 -13.00 1.69 -9.67
N ASN A 40 -14.08 1.82 -10.45
CA ASN A 40 -15.44 1.58 -9.95
C ASN A 40 -15.66 0.10 -9.58
N ARG A 41 -15.01 -0.81 -10.29
CA ARG A 41 -15.04 -2.24 -9.94
C ARG A 41 -14.19 -2.57 -8.72
N TYR A 42 -13.19 -1.74 -8.41
CA TYR A 42 -12.29 -1.94 -7.27
C TYR A 42 -12.87 -1.41 -5.95
N LEU A 43 -13.84 -0.48 -5.99
CA LEU A 43 -14.50 0.08 -4.81
C LEU A 43 -15.19 -0.99 -3.96
N GLY A 44 -15.56 -0.60 -2.72
CA GLY A 44 -16.19 -1.46 -1.72
C GLY A 44 -15.17 -2.18 -0.84
N THR A 45 -15.62 -3.23 -0.17
CA THR A 45 -14.84 -3.91 0.86
C THR A 45 -13.99 -5.05 0.30
N TRP A 46 -12.75 -5.11 0.78
CA TRP A 46 -11.78 -6.18 0.56
C TRP A 46 -11.33 -6.74 1.91
N TYR A 47 -11.20 -8.05 2.00
CA TYR A 47 -10.68 -8.76 3.17
C TYR A 47 -9.22 -9.11 2.93
N GLU A 48 -8.41 -8.93 3.94
CA GLU A 48 -7.00 -9.32 3.91
C GLU A 48 -6.89 -10.82 4.20
N ILE A 49 -6.29 -11.54 3.27
CA ILE A 49 -6.07 -12.99 3.33
C ILE A 49 -4.68 -13.29 3.87
N ALA A 50 -3.68 -12.55 3.40
CA ALA A 50 -2.30 -12.65 3.87
C ALA A 50 -1.57 -11.31 3.69
N ARG A 51 -0.51 -11.11 4.49
CA ARG A 51 0.40 -9.96 4.37
C ARG A 51 1.83 -10.33 4.82
N LEU A 52 2.79 -9.47 4.49
CA LEU A 52 4.03 -9.37 5.26
C LEU A 52 3.77 -8.52 6.52
N ASP A 53 4.51 -8.81 7.60
CA ASP A 53 4.37 -8.04 8.84
C ASP A 53 4.90 -6.61 8.69
N HIS A 54 4.15 -5.64 9.17
CA HIS A 54 4.55 -4.24 9.22
C HIS A 54 3.87 -3.52 10.40
N SER A 55 4.53 -2.48 10.89
CA SER A 55 4.26 -1.87 12.19
C SER A 55 2.86 -1.28 12.37
N PHE A 56 2.17 -0.92 11.29
CA PHE A 56 0.83 -0.29 11.38
C PHE A 56 -0.34 -1.29 11.41
N GLU A 57 -0.09 -2.59 11.13
CA GLU A 57 -1.08 -3.67 11.22
C GLU A 57 -0.62 -4.82 12.13
N HIS A 58 0.51 -4.61 12.83
CA HIS A 58 1.05 -5.63 13.74
C HIS A 58 0.03 -6.03 14.79
N GLY A 59 -0.19 -7.34 14.98
CA GLY A 59 -1.14 -7.87 15.95
C GLY A 59 -2.61 -7.83 15.54
N LEU A 60 -2.95 -7.23 14.37
CA LEU A 60 -4.33 -7.18 13.89
C LEU A 60 -4.73 -8.48 13.19
N SER A 61 -5.97 -8.90 13.45
CA SER A 61 -6.69 -9.99 12.77
C SER A 61 -8.00 -9.47 12.16
N GLU A 62 -8.67 -10.29 11.35
CA GLU A 62 -9.94 -9.95 10.68
C GLU A 62 -9.87 -8.60 9.94
N VAL A 63 -8.73 -8.35 9.28
CA VAL A 63 -8.47 -7.06 8.63
C VAL A 63 -9.26 -6.92 7.34
N SER A 64 -9.82 -5.73 7.14
CA SER A 64 -10.51 -5.34 5.92
C SER A 64 -10.18 -3.91 5.53
N ALA A 65 -10.24 -3.61 4.22
CA ALA A 65 -10.14 -2.28 3.67
C ALA A 65 -11.40 -1.96 2.86
N THR A 66 -12.00 -0.80 3.08
CA THR A 66 -13.15 -0.31 2.29
C THR A 66 -12.72 0.93 1.54
N TYR A 67 -13.00 0.93 0.22
CA TYR A 67 -12.66 2.00 -0.70
C TYR A 67 -13.92 2.66 -1.26
N ASP A 68 -14.00 4.00 -1.17
CA ASP A 68 -15.08 4.80 -1.73
C ASP A 68 -14.53 6.02 -2.47
N VAL A 69 -15.27 6.51 -3.47
CA VAL A 69 -14.87 7.70 -4.24
C VAL A 69 -15.28 8.98 -3.52
N ASN A 70 -14.33 9.88 -3.33
CA ASN A 70 -14.58 11.23 -2.84
C ASN A 70 -15.05 12.18 -3.97
N PRO A 71 -15.77 13.29 -3.65
CA PRO A 71 -16.19 14.28 -4.64
C PRO A 71 -15.05 14.91 -5.45
N ASP A 72 -13.81 14.90 -4.92
CA ASP A 72 -12.62 15.44 -5.60
C ASP A 72 -11.91 14.39 -6.49
N GLY A 73 -12.50 13.20 -6.64
CA GLY A 73 -11.96 12.09 -7.43
C GLY A 73 -10.87 11.28 -6.75
N SER A 74 -10.50 11.60 -5.50
CA SER A 74 -9.67 10.74 -4.68
C SER A 74 -10.49 9.55 -4.15
N ILE A 75 -9.79 8.55 -3.59
CA ILE A 75 -10.42 7.38 -2.99
C ILE A 75 -10.24 7.50 -1.48
N SER A 76 -11.35 7.48 -0.72
CA SER A 76 -11.28 7.27 0.72
C SER A 76 -10.95 5.81 1.02
N VAL A 77 -10.16 5.59 2.04
CA VAL A 77 -9.72 4.28 2.49
C VAL A 77 -10.08 4.16 3.96
N LEU A 78 -10.90 3.18 4.32
CA LEU A 78 -11.16 2.82 5.71
C LEU A 78 -10.60 1.42 5.96
N ASN A 79 -9.49 1.34 6.69
CA ASN A 79 -8.96 0.08 7.18
C ASN A 79 -9.56 -0.23 8.54
N ARG A 80 -9.93 -1.49 8.76
CA ARG A 80 -10.47 -1.98 10.02
C ARG A 80 -9.85 -3.33 10.37
N GLY A 81 -9.40 -3.51 11.61
CA GLY A 81 -8.83 -4.75 12.10
C GLY A 81 -9.15 -4.96 13.58
N PHE A 82 -9.18 -6.22 14.01
CA PHE A 82 -9.38 -6.58 15.41
C PHE A 82 -8.02 -6.77 16.09
N ASP A 83 -7.75 -5.93 17.08
CA ASP A 83 -6.57 -6.04 17.94
C ASP A 83 -6.83 -7.12 18.99
N GLN A 84 -6.09 -8.22 18.91
CA GLN A 84 -6.27 -9.36 19.80
C GLN A 84 -5.75 -9.09 21.22
N GLU A 85 -4.72 -8.24 21.37
CA GLU A 85 -4.14 -7.90 22.66
C GLU A 85 -5.09 -7.00 23.47
N GLU A 86 -5.60 -5.95 22.84
CA GLU A 86 -6.53 -5.00 23.46
C GLU A 86 -8.00 -5.47 23.44
N SER A 87 -8.30 -6.54 22.66
CA SER A 87 -9.65 -7.08 22.45
C SER A 87 -10.63 -6.03 21.92
N GLU A 88 -10.18 -5.17 21.01
CA GLU A 88 -10.99 -4.10 20.42
C GLU A 88 -10.79 -3.98 18.90
N TRP A 89 -11.78 -3.37 18.25
CA TRP A 89 -11.67 -3.00 16.84
C TRP A 89 -10.91 -1.69 16.69
N ARG A 90 -9.93 -1.67 15.79
CA ARG A 90 -9.21 -0.46 15.39
C ARG A 90 -9.59 -0.08 13.97
N GLU A 91 -9.67 1.22 13.73
CA GLU A 91 -9.98 1.80 12.43
C GLU A 91 -8.95 2.88 12.10
N ALA A 92 -8.60 2.97 10.80
CA ALA A 92 -7.74 4.00 10.28
C ALA A 92 -8.32 4.52 8.96
N GLU A 93 -8.51 5.85 8.88
CA GLU A 93 -8.98 6.52 7.68
C GLU A 93 -7.80 7.08 6.89
N GLY A 94 -7.84 6.89 5.58
CA GLY A 94 -6.81 7.35 4.66
C GLY A 94 -7.39 7.87 3.36
N VAL A 95 -6.52 8.43 2.53
CA VAL A 95 -6.85 8.90 1.18
C VAL A 95 -5.85 8.34 0.19
N ALA A 96 -6.37 7.72 -0.87
CA ALA A 96 -5.58 7.24 -2.00
C ALA A 96 -5.79 8.13 -3.24
N ARG A 97 -4.71 8.28 -4.03
CA ARG A 97 -4.71 9.00 -5.30
C ARG A 97 -3.87 8.23 -6.30
N PHE A 98 -4.26 8.22 -7.56
CA PHE A 98 -3.44 7.66 -8.62
C PHE A 98 -2.12 8.44 -8.74
N VAL A 99 -1.03 7.71 -8.95
CA VAL A 99 0.31 8.30 -9.18
C VAL A 99 0.43 8.75 -10.63
N GLN A 100 -0.21 8.02 -11.54
CA GLN A 100 -0.24 8.27 -12.99
C GLN A 100 -1.69 8.35 -13.47
N SER A 101 -2.00 7.66 -14.56
CA SER A 101 -3.34 7.57 -15.12
C SER A 101 -4.23 6.62 -14.29
N PRO A 102 -5.56 6.89 -14.19
CA PRO A 102 -6.49 6.03 -13.43
C PRO A 102 -6.66 4.61 -13.97
N ASP A 103 -6.24 4.34 -15.20
CA ASP A 103 -6.22 3.01 -15.80
C ASP A 103 -4.97 2.18 -15.45
N ILE A 104 -4.04 2.75 -14.66
CA ILE A 104 -2.86 2.08 -14.12
C ILE A 104 -3.05 1.91 -12.61
N ALA A 105 -3.05 0.68 -12.13
CA ALA A 105 -3.31 0.33 -10.72
C ALA A 105 -2.14 0.67 -9.79
N HIS A 106 -1.61 1.89 -9.91
CA HIS A 106 -0.57 2.45 -9.06
C HIS A 106 -1.08 3.69 -8.35
N LEU A 107 -1.37 3.53 -7.07
CA LEU A 107 -1.85 4.58 -6.19
C LEU A 107 -0.79 4.93 -5.14
N LYS A 108 -0.95 6.08 -4.54
CA LYS A 108 -0.30 6.49 -3.29
C LYS A 108 -1.35 6.69 -2.22
N VAL A 109 -1.12 6.12 -1.05
CA VAL A 109 -2.06 6.16 0.08
C VAL A 109 -1.44 6.91 1.25
N SER A 110 -2.21 7.74 1.92
CA SER A 110 -1.83 8.47 3.13
C SER A 110 -2.87 8.28 4.22
N PHE A 111 -2.43 7.84 5.39
CA PHE A 111 -3.19 7.84 6.65
C PHE A 111 -2.77 9.01 7.55
N PHE A 112 -1.58 9.56 7.33
CA PHE A 112 -1.02 10.68 8.11
C PHE A 112 -0.32 11.64 7.14
N GLY A 113 -1.05 12.68 6.68
CA GLY A 113 -0.45 13.69 5.81
C GLY A 113 0.74 14.40 6.48
N PRO A 114 1.78 14.75 5.73
CA PRO A 114 1.90 14.72 4.28
C PRO A 114 2.56 13.45 3.70
N PHE A 115 2.69 12.37 4.46
CA PHE A 115 3.39 11.16 4.06
C PHE A 115 2.49 10.24 3.24
N TYR A 116 3.03 9.74 2.12
CA TYR A 116 2.35 8.80 1.22
C TYR A 116 3.19 7.55 1.03
N GLY A 117 2.54 6.38 1.09
CA GLY A 117 3.08 5.08 0.69
C GLY A 117 2.56 4.66 -0.67
N SER A 118 3.35 3.89 -1.41
CA SER A 118 2.93 3.26 -2.67
C SER A 118 1.94 2.14 -2.40
N TYR A 119 0.96 2.00 -3.28
CA TYR A 119 -0.01 0.92 -3.33
C TYR A 119 -0.13 0.46 -4.76
N VAL A 120 0.47 -0.67 -5.08
CA VAL A 120 0.62 -1.20 -6.44
C VAL A 120 -0.14 -2.50 -6.56
N VAL A 121 -1.27 -2.51 -7.24
CA VAL A 121 -1.95 -3.76 -7.59
C VAL A 121 -1.20 -4.37 -8.77
N PHE A 122 -0.48 -5.46 -8.56
CA PHE A 122 0.33 -6.11 -9.59
C PHE A 122 -0.32 -7.37 -10.17
N GLU A 123 -1.38 -7.85 -9.52
CA GLU A 123 -2.24 -8.90 -10.05
C GLU A 123 -3.67 -8.68 -9.57
N LEU A 124 -4.65 -8.92 -10.43
CA LEU A 124 -6.06 -8.66 -10.16
C LEU A 124 -6.90 -9.71 -10.91
N GLY A 125 -7.85 -10.32 -10.22
CA GLY A 125 -8.81 -11.23 -10.83
C GLY A 125 -9.65 -10.54 -11.92
N GLU A 126 -9.96 -11.24 -13.01
CA GLU A 126 -10.79 -10.71 -14.11
C GLU A 126 -12.15 -10.19 -13.59
N ASP A 127 -12.70 -10.83 -12.57
CA ASP A 127 -13.95 -10.43 -11.92
C ASP A 127 -13.75 -9.46 -10.74
N TYR A 128 -12.52 -9.01 -10.46
CA TYR A 128 -12.18 -8.18 -9.31
C TYR A 128 -12.50 -8.84 -7.97
N ASP A 129 -12.32 -10.14 -7.89
CA ASP A 129 -12.59 -10.99 -6.72
C ASP A 129 -11.37 -11.17 -5.81
N TYR A 130 -10.15 -11.02 -6.36
CA TYR A 130 -8.89 -10.97 -5.61
C TYR A 130 -7.93 -9.92 -6.17
N ALA A 131 -7.00 -9.46 -5.33
CA ALA A 131 -5.92 -8.55 -5.70
C ALA A 131 -4.64 -8.88 -4.93
N PHE A 132 -3.48 -8.87 -5.62
CA PHE A 132 -2.17 -8.92 -5.01
C PHE A 132 -1.55 -7.53 -5.08
N VAL A 133 -1.13 -7.01 -3.93
CA VAL A 133 -0.73 -5.62 -3.77
C VAL A 133 0.64 -5.52 -3.14
N SER A 134 1.48 -4.64 -3.66
CA SER A 134 2.80 -4.32 -3.13
C SER A 134 2.89 -2.86 -2.71
N GLY A 135 3.75 -2.56 -1.76
CA GLY A 135 4.15 -1.19 -1.44
C GLY A 135 5.31 -0.71 -2.33
N PHE A 136 6.07 0.28 -1.85
CA PHE A 136 7.20 0.86 -2.57
C PHE A 136 8.45 -0.04 -2.61
N ASN A 137 8.49 -1.09 -1.80
CA ASN A 137 9.55 -2.09 -1.75
C ASN A 137 8.98 -3.45 -1.32
N ARG A 138 9.82 -4.50 -1.30
CA ARG A 138 9.43 -5.88 -1.00
C ARG A 138 9.13 -6.16 0.49
N SER A 139 9.22 -5.17 1.37
CA SER A 139 8.78 -5.33 2.77
C SER A 139 7.27 -5.14 2.94
N TYR A 140 6.55 -4.77 1.88
CA TYR A 140 5.11 -4.53 1.91
C TYR A 140 4.42 -5.37 0.85
N LEU A 141 3.55 -6.26 1.29
CA LEU A 141 2.80 -7.18 0.44
C LEU A 141 1.47 -7.52 1.09
N TRP A 142 0.40 -7.52 0.30
CA TRP A 142 -0.93 -7.93 0.72
C TRP A 142 -1.57 -8.83 -0.33
N PHE A 143 -2.30 -9.81 0.15
CA PHE A 143 -3.26 -10.59 -0.61
C PHE A 143 -4.66 -10.22 -0.14
N LEU A 144 -5.42 -9.58 -1.00
CA LEU A 144 -6.80 -9.14 -0.74
C LEU A 144 -7.79 -9.97 -1.52
N ALA A 145 -8.99 -10.20 -0.95
CA ALA A 145 -10.09 -10.86 -1.66
C ALA A 145 -11.45 -10.26 -1.27
N ARG A 146 -12.47 -10.49 -2.10
CA ARG A 146 -13.85 -10.06 -1.80
C ARG A 146 -14.54 -10.93 -0.75
N THR A 147 -13.97 -12.05 -0.41
CA THR A 147 -14.45 -12.95 0.65
C THR A 147 -13.33 -13.22 1.65
N PRO A 148 -13.63 -13.44 2.93
CA PRO A 148 -12.62 -13.67 3.97
C PRO A 148 -11.97 -15.07 3.88
N GLN A 149 -12.29 -15.85 2.87
CA GLN A 149 -11.71 -17.16 2.59
C GLN A 149 -11.49 -17.31 1.09
N VAL A 150 -10.40 -17.95 0.70
CA VAL A 150 -10.04 -18.20 -0.69
C VAL A 150 -9.74 -19.69 -0.92
N SER A 151 -9.75 -20.11 -2.18
CA SER A 151 -9.43 -21.48 -2.56
C SER A 151 -7.92 -21.76 -2.40
N GLU A 152 -7.58 -23.03 -2.18
CA GLU A 152 -6.18 -23.47 -2.15
C GLU A 152 -5.46 -23.21 -3.49
N ALA A 153 -6.20 -23.27 -4.60
CA ALA A 153 -5.66 -22.96 -5.92
C ALA A 153 -5.21 -21.48 -6.01
N LEU A 154 -6.03 -20.56 -5.51
CA LEU A 154 -5.69 -19.12 -5.49
C LEU A 154 -4.54 -18.83 -4.52
N ARG A 155 -4.46 -19.54 -3.38
CA ARG A 155 -3.30 -19.46 -2.47
C ARG A 155 -2.02 -19.90 -3.17
N ALA A 156 -2.06 -21.03 -3.88
CA ALA A 156 -0.91 -21.55 -4.61
C ALA A 156 -0.45 -20.57 -5.71
N GLN A 157 -1.40 -19.96 -6.44
CA GLN A 157 -1.14 -18.92 -7.43
C GLN A 157 -0.43 -17.71 -6.78
N PHE A 158 -0.93 -17.23 -5.65
CA PHE A 158 -0.30 -16.14 -4.90
C PHE A 158 1.14 -16.49 -4.52
N LEU A 159 1.36 -17.65 -3.88
CA LEU A 159 2.69 -18.09 -3.46
C LEU A 159 3.67 -18.21 -4.64
N GLN A 160 3.22 -18.77 -5.76
CA GLN A 160 4.04 -18.85 -6.97
C GLN A 160 4.41 -17.43 -7.44
N ARG A 161 3.41 -16.56 -7.58
CA ARG A 161 3.61 -15.21 -8.13
C ARG A 161 4.55 -14.36 -7.30
N ILE A 162 4.39 -14.35 -5.98
CA ILE A 162 5.27 -13.58 -5.10
C ILE A 162 6.70 -14.12 -5.07
N THR A 163 6.86 -15.46 -5.16
CA THR A 163 8.19 -16.08 -5.25
C THR A 163 8.92 -15.66 -6.52
N GLU A 164 8.23 -15.65 -7.67
CA GLU A 164 8.78 -15.17 -8.94
C GLU A 164 9.24 -13.70 -8.87
N LEU A 165 8.54 -12.88 -8.07
CA LEU A 165 8.84 -11.47 -7.85
C LEU A 165 9.88 -11.22 -6.73
N GLY A 166 10.39 -12.29 -6.09
CA GLY A 166 11.46 -12.23 -5.09
C GLY A 166 11.00 -11.78 -3.70
N PHE A 167 9.73 -11.96 -3.36
CA PHE A 167 9.26 -11.91 -1.97
C PHE A 167 9.53 -13.24 -1.27
N ASP A 168 9.65 -13.23 0.06
CA ASP A 168 9.83 -14.45 0.85
C ASP A 168 8.48 -14.97 1.37
N PRO A 169 7.97 -16.12 0.87
CA PRO A 169 6.72 -16.69 1.36
C PRO A 169 6.75 -17.13 2.83
N ALA A 170 7.95 -17.35 3.40
CA ALA A 170 8.09 -17.78 4.79
C ALA A 170 7.79 -16.63 5.79
N GLU A 171 7.81 -15.38 5.33
CA GLU A 171 7.51 -14.20 6.15
C GLU A 171 6.01 -13.84 6.15
N LEU A 172 5.16 -14.59 5.41
CA LEU A 172 3.73 -14.30 5.31
C LEU A 172 2.98 -14.63 6.61
N ILE A 173 2.13 -13.69 7.01
CA ILE A 173 1.07 -13.89 8.00
C ILE A 173 -0.23 -14.18 7.25
N TRP A 174 -0.84 -15.33 7.52
CA TRP A 174 -2.15 -15.69 6.97
C TRP A 174 -3.24 -15.33 7.96
N LEU A 175 -4.27 -14.62 7.51
CA LEU A 175 -5.37 -14.09 8.35
C LEU A 175 -6.69 -14.80 8.14
N ASP A 176 -6.80 -15.60 7.08
CA ASP A 176 -8.01 -16.36 6.86
C ASP A 176 -8.08 -17.62 7.76
N LYS A 177 -9.27 -17.94 8.24
CA LYS A 177 -9.52 -19.04 9.20
C LYS A 177 -9.15 -20.44 8.70
N ALA A 178 -8.80 -20.61 7.42
CA ALA A 178 -8.34 -21.88 6.89
C ALA A 178 -6.94 -22.25 7.44
N SER A 179 -6.11 -21.27 7.81
CA SER A 179 -4.77 -21.53 8.38
C SER A 179 -4.81 -22.13 9.79
N GLU A 180 -5.81 -21.77 10.60
CA GLU A 180 -5.96 -22.30 11.97
C GLU A 180 -6.33 -23.80 12.00
N ALA A 181 -7.05 -24.28 10.98
CA ALA A 181 -7.44 -25.69 10.87
C ALA A 181 -6.27 -26.64 10.54
N VAL A 182 -5.19 -26.11 9.93
CA VAL A 182 -3.99 -26.90 9.57
C VAL A 182 -2.97 -26.92 10.72
N ALA A 183 -2.86 -25.84 11.50
CA ALA A 183 -1.94 -25.75 12.63
C ALA A 183 -2.33 -26.63 13.84
N ASN A 184 -3.62 -27.08 13.90
CA ASN A 184 -4.17 -27.92 14.96
C ASN A 184 -4.31 -29.42 14.57
N ARG A 185 -3.65 -29.89 13.50
CA ARG A 185 -3.53 -31.31 13.11
C ARG A 185 -2.09 -31.77 13.22
#